data_c5a2dc922a92e7c7bc3157045ca705ad
#
_entry.id   c5a2dc922a92e7c7bc3157045ca705ad
#
_cell.length_a   1.000
_cell.length_b   1.000
_cell.length_c   1.000
_cell.angle_alpha   90.00
_cell.angle_beta   90.00
_cell.angle_gamma   90.00
#
_symmetry.space_group_name_H-M   'P 1'
#
loop_
_entity.id
_entity.type
_entity.pdbx_description
1 polymer ?
#
loop_
_entity_poly.entity_id
_entity_poly.type
_entity_poly.pdbx_seq_one_letter_code
_entity_poly.pdbx_strand_id
1 'polypeptide(L)'
;MNSIEVKGISKSYGRVKALDAVSFTVGKGEVFGLIGPDGAGKTSMYRILCSLLLPDSGSATVDGFDVVSQMKEIRARVGYMPGRFSLYQDLTVEENLQFFATLFGTPIEEGYDSIKAIYSQIERFKDRRAGALSGGMKQKLALSCALVHSPSVLFLDEPTTGVDPVSRKELWEMLLMLKERGITIVASTPYLDEVRCCERVAFLDKGTIRGIGSPDEVLTQFADVFCPPMIEQEATAAESQPAEAETVIEVSHLVKAFGTFHAVDDISFTVKKGEIFGFLGANGAGKTTAMHMLTGLNQPTSGTGRVCGYDIRTEYEQIKKHIGYMSQKFSLYEDLTVAENIRLFAGIYGMNDNEIARKTDDLLERLQFADHKNSLVKSLPLGWKQKLAFSVSIFHEPGVVFLDEPTGGVDPATRRQFWELIYDAARRGITVFVTTHYMDEAEYCDRISIMVDGKIKAIGTPQELKEQFQQPDMDHVFTYLARQATRSSD
;
A
#
# COMPACT_ATOMS: atom_id res chain seq x y z
N MET A 1 31.26 9.58 12.88
CA MET A 1 30.83 10.99 12.88
C MET A 1 29.36 10.98 12.49
N ASN A 2 28.49 11.63 13.26
CA ASN A 2 27.06 11.63 12.99
C ASN A 2 26.72 12.59 11.86
N SER A 3 25.91 12.15 10.88
CA SER A 3 25.32 13.01 9.87
C SER A 3 24.07 13.73 10.39
N ILE A 4 23.32 13.05 11.29
CA ILE A 4 22.12 13.62 11.91
C ILE A 4 22.20 13.44 13.42
N GLU A 5 21.89 14.51 14.17
CA GLU A 5 21.67 14.46 15.60
C GLU A 5 20.35 15.13 15.97
N VAL A 6 19.52 14.42 16.73
CA VAL A 6 18.21 14.89 17.22
C VAL A 6 18.23 14.84 18.76
N LYS A 7 17.88 15.95 19.40
CA LYS A 7 17.93 16.10 20.87
C LYS A 7 16.62 16.69 21.38
N GLY A 8 15.76 15.88 21.96
CA GLY A 8 14.53 16.29 22.64
C GLY A 8 13.52 17.03 21.75
N ILE A 9 13.45 16.72 20.46
CA ILE A 9 12.51 17.39 19.52
C ILE A 9 11.09 17.09 19.92
N SER A 10 10.31 18.17 20.10
CA SER A 10 8.86 18.10 20.31
C SER A 10 8.12 18.95 19.28
N LYS A 11 6.93 18.48 18.88
CA LYS A 11 6.04 19.16 17.93
C LYS A 11 4.59 18.86 18.22
N SER A 12 3.75 19.88 18.27
CA SER A 12 2.30 19.77 18.49
C SER A 12 1.52 20.45 17.36
N TYR A 13 0.35 19.92 17.04
CA TYR A 13 -0.66 20.50 16.17
C TYR A 13 -1.95 20.68 16.98
N GLY A 14 -2.18 21.88 17.46
CA GLY A 14 -3.28 22.16 18.39
C GLY A 14 -3.14 21.31 19.67
N ARG A 15 -4.08 20.38 19.89
CA ARG A 15 -4.08 19.49 21.07
C ARG A 15 -3.31 18.17 20.84
N VAL A 16 -2.93 17.89 19.60
CA VAL A 16 -2.24 16.63 19.25
C VAL A 16 -0.74 16.84 19.34
N LYS A 17 -0.07 16.09 20.22
CA LYS A 17 1.40 16.06 20.34
C LYS A 17 1.94 15.03 19.33
N ALA A 18 2.43 15.51 18.20
CA ALA A 18 2.94 14.65 17.13
C ALA A 18 4.34 14.10 17.40
N LEU A 19 5.17 14.86 18.14
CA LEU A 19 6.51 14.44 18.60
C LEU A 19 6.68 14.90 20.06
N ASP A 20 7.24 14.03 20.89
CA ASP A 20 7.44 14.23 22.32
C ASP A 20 8.86 13.88 22.74
N ALA A 21 9.72 14.88 22.88
CA ALA A 21 11.10 14.78 23.32
C ALA A 21 11.92 13.69 22.57
N VAL A 22 11.73 13.59 21.27
CA VAL A 22 12.38 12.58 20.41
C VAL A 22 13.89 12.85 20.31
N SER A 23 14.69 11.79 20.50
CA SER A 23 16.15 11.86 20.43
C SER A 23 16.72 10.63 19.74
N PHE A 24 17.57 10.83 18.73
CA PHE A 24 18.35 9.75 18.07
C PHE A 24 19.50 10.36 17.27
N THR A 25 20.38 9.48 16.76
CA THR A 25 21.51 9.86 15.90
C THR A 25 21.60 8.93 14.70
N VAL A 26 22.07 9.47 13.57
CA VAL A 26 22.33 8.71 12.34
C VAL A 26 23.79 8.92 11.93
N GLY A 27 24.51 7.84 11.67
CA GLY A 27 25.88 7.85 11.19
C GLY A 27 26.00 8.36 9.75
N LYS A 28 27.19 8.81 9.37
CA LYS A 28 27.44 9.20 7.97
C LYS A 28 27.50 7.96 7.08
N GLY A 29 26.76 7.97 5.95
CA GLY A 29 26.65 6.83 5.03
C GLY A 29 25.86 5.65 5.58
N GLU A 30 25.08 5.85 6.65
CA GLU A 30 24.19 4.85 7.24
C GLU A 30 22.84 4.81 6.51
N VAL A 31 22.25 3.62 6.38
CA VAL A 31 20.84 3.45 6.06
C VAL A 31 20.06 3.26 7.36
N PHE A 32 19.34 4.29 7.76
CA PHE A 32 18.59 4.33 9.02
C PHE A 32 17.08 4.29 8.77
N GLY A 33 16.37 3.38 9.42
CA GLY A 33 14.92 3.24 9.35
C GLY A 33 14.22 4.02 10.45
N LEU A 34 13.25 4.88 10.11
CA LEU A 34 12.31 5.46 11.06
C LEU A 34 10.95 4.77 10.88
N ILE A 35 10.69 3.74 11.68
CA ILE A 35 9.53 2.87 11.55
C ILE A 35 8.46 3.17 12.60
N GLY A 36 7.23 2.80 12.35
CA GLY A 36 6.11 3.00 13.28
C GLY A 36 4.76 3.12 12.59
N PRO A 37 3.66 3.05 13.35
CA PRO A 37 2.31 3.11 12.79
C PRO A 37 2.00 4.47 12.15
N ASP A 38 0.88 4.50 11.42
CA ASP A 38 0.37 5.75 10.85
C ASP A 38 0.02 6.74 11.95
N GLY A 39 0.41 8.01 11.73
CA GLY A 39 0.24 9.05 12.73
C GLY A 39 1.28 9.06 13.86
N ALA A 40 2.26 8.15 13.87
CA ALA A 40 3.33 8.12 14.88
C ALA A 40 4.23 9.37 14.92
N GLY A 41 4.22 10.18 13.84
CA GLY A 41 5.02 11.42 13.76
C GLY A 41 6.19 11.37 12.78
N LYS A 42 6.37 10.28 12.01
CA LYS A 42 7.46 10.09 11.02
C LYS A 42 7.60 11.27 10.06
N THR A 43 6.54 11.62 9.35
CA THR A 43 6.52 12.74 8.40
C THR A 43 6.82 14.08 9.07
N SER A 44 6.36 14.32 10.32
CA SER A 44 6.67 15.54 11.07
C SER A 44 8.16 15.63 11.37
N MET A 45 8.79 14.51 11.75
CA MET A 45 10.24 14.44 11.97
C MET A 45 11.02 14.74 10.68
N TYR A 46 10.67 14.12 9.55
CA TYR A 46 11.32 14.41 8.26
C TYR A 46 11.22 15.87 7.86
N ARG A 47 10.03 16.48 8.02
CA ARG A 47 9.85 17.91 7.71
C ARG A 47 10.70 18.81 8.59
N ILE A 48 10.93 18.46 9.86
CA ILE A 48 11.83 19.21 10.75
C ILE A 48 13.27 19.03 10.28
N LEU A 49 13.73 17.81 10.00
CA LEU A 49 15.09 17.56 9.55
C LEU A 49 15.40 18.18 8.17
N CYS A 50 14.41 18.28 7.30
CA CYS A 50 14.52 18.99 6.02
C CYS A 50 14.33 20.52 6.17
N SER A 51 14.21 21.07 7.38
CA SER A 51 13.93 22.49 7.67
C SER A 51 12.66 23.02 6.99
N LEU A 52 11.67 22.15 6.76
CA LEU A 52 10.35 22.50 6.22
C LEU A 52 9.31 22.79 7.32
N LEU A 53 9.63 22.41 8.56
CA LEU A 53 8.80 22.58 9.73
C LEU A 53 9.68 22.97 10.93
N LEU A 54 9.25 23.94 11.72
CA LEU A 54 9.97 24.31 12.96
C LEU A 54 9.52 23.41 14.12
N PRO A 55 10.46 22.89 14.93
CA PRO A 55 10.11 22.23 16.18
C PRO A 55 9.56 23.24 17.19
N ASP A 56 8.78 22.76 18.16
CA ASP A 56 8.30 23.60 19.28
C ASP A 56 9.35 23.66 20.40
N SER A 57 10.15 22.60 20.55
CA SER A 57 11.29 22.54 21.48
C SER A 57 12.31 21.47 21.04
N GLY A 58 13.50 21.48 21.67
CA GLY A 58 14.61 20.61 21.33
C GLY A 58 15.49 21.22 20.23
N SER A 59 16.47 20.44 19.77
CA SER A 59 17.39 20.84 18.69
C SER A 59 17.73 19.66 17.80
N ALA A 60 18.02 19.95 16.54
CA ALA A 60 18.53 18.92 15.62
C ALA A 60 19.54 19.53 14.65
N THR A 61 20.50 18.71 14.22
CA THR A 61 21.47 19.08 13.19
C THR A 61 21.48 18.04 12.07
N VAL A 62 21.69 18.51 10.84
CA VAL A 62 21.88 17.68 9.64
C VAL A 62 23.19 18.12 8.99
N ASP A 63 24.14 17.21 8.82
CA ASP A 63 25.51 17.47 8.38
C ASP A 63 26.18 18.62 9.16
N GLY A 64 25.89 18.69 10.46
CA GLY A 64 26.42 19.73 11.34
C GLY A 64 25.68 21.07 11.29
N PHE A 65 24.69 21.25 10.41
CA PHE A 65 23.89 22.47 10.31
C PHE A 65 22.61 22.37 11.14
N ASP A 66 22.31 23.43 11.90
CA ASP A 66 21.11 23.50 12.74
C ASP A 66 19.83 23.70 11.92
N VAL A 67 18.80 22.89 12.21
CA VAL A 67 17.54 22.83 11.41
C VAL A 67 16.71 24.12 11.46
N VAL A 68 16.97 25.01 12.44
CA VAL A 68 16.23 26.28 12.63
C VAL A 68 16.99 27.46 12.06
N SER A 69 18.28 27.59 12.39
CA SER A 69 19.08 28.77 12.06
C SER A 69 19.80 28.67 10.70
N GLN A 70 20.05 27.43 10.20
CA GLN A 70 20.83 27.17 8.98
C GLN A 70 20.03 26.41 7.92
N MET A 71 18.78 26.84 7.71
CA MET A 71 17.84 26.15 6.80
C MET A 71 18.30 26.11 5.33
N LYS A 72 19.00 27.16 4.85
CA LYS A 72 19.48 27.22 3.46
C LYS A 72 20.55 26.18 3.19
N GLU A 73 21.47 26.02 4.13
CA GLU A 73 22.58 25.09 4.09
C GLU A 73 22.07 23.65 4.08
N ILE A 74 21.04 23.36 4.88
CA ILE A 74 20.42 22.02 4.92
C ILE A 74 19.68 21.75 3.60
N ARG A 75 18.83 22.67 3.13
CA ARG A 75 18.06 22.46 1.89
C ARG A 75 18.91 22.28 0.65
N ALA A 76 20.13 22.83 0.64
CA ALA A 76 21.09 22.61 -0.44
C ALA A 76 21.78 21.24 -0.41
N ARG A 77 21.68 20.49 0.71
CA ARG A 77 22.41 19.23 0.95
C ARG A 77 21.51 18.02 1.14
N VAL A 78 20.20 18.24 1.27
CA VAL A 78 19.25 17.15 1.51
C VAL A 78 18.38 16.91 0.29
N GLY A 79 18.18 15.65 -0.06
CA GLY A 79 17.11 15.20 -0.93
C GLY A 79 15.92 14.77 -0.08
N TYR A 80 14.71 15.12 -0.46
CA TYR A 80 13.49 14.70 0.24
C TYR A 80 12.46 14.16 -0.73
N MET A 81 12.05 12.94 -0.48
CA MET A 81 10.98 12.27 -1.20
C MET A 81 9.81 12.04 -0.25
N PRO A 82 8.73 12.82 -0.34
CA PRO A 82 7.56 12.69 0.53
C PRO A 82 6.70 11.48 0.12
N GLY A 83 5.96 10.89 1.06
CA GLY A 83 5.13 9.70 0.86
C GLY A 83 3.97 9.89 -0.11
N ARG A 84 3.57 11.13 -0.39
CA ARG A 84 2.64 11.43 -1.48
C ARG A 84 3.41 11.87 -2.70
N PHE A 85 3.04 11.35 -3.88
CA PHE A 85 3.63 11.76 -5.15
C PHE A 85 3.56 13.30 -5.29
N SER A 86 4.72 13.93 -5.25
CA SER A 86 4.87 15.40 -5.15
C SER A 86 5.29 16.06 -6.46
N LEU A 87 5.48 15.26 -7.52
CA LEU A 87 5.88 15.79 -8.82
C LEU A 87 4.68 16.32 -9.62
N TYR A 88 4.94 17.19 -10.56
CA TYR A 88 3.94 17.76 -11.43
C TYR A 88 3.47 16.74 -12.46
N GLN A 89 2.23 16.26 -12.29
CA GLN A 89 1.66 15.16 -13.09
C GLN A 89 1.46 15.55 -14.56
N ASP A 90 1.22 16.83 -14.83
CA ASP A 90 0.99 17.38 -16.18
C ASP A 90 2.29 17.65 -16.94
N LEU A 91 3.41 17.73 -16.23
CA LEU A 91 4.74 17.87 -16.82
C LEU A 91 5.27 16.49 -17.24
N THR A 92 6.12 16.49 -18.27
CA THR A 92 6.86 15.31 -18.72
C THR A 92 7.91 14.89 -17.68
N VAL A 93 8.50 13.72 -17.89
CA VAL A 93 9.63 13.22 -17.08
C VAL A 93 10.79 14.22 -17.12
N GLU A 94 11.16 14.70 -18.32
CA GLU A 94 12.26 15.63 -18.52
C GLU A 94 11.96 17.01 -17.93
N GLU A 95 10.75 17.54 -18.11
CA GLU A 95 10.33 18.83 -17.54
C GLU A 95 10.32 18.81 -16.01
N ASN A 96 9.89 17.70 -15.36
CA ASN A 96 10.01 17.56 -13.92
C ASN A 96 11.47 17.60 -13.47
N LEU A 97 12.35 16.83 -14.12
CA LEU A 97 13.78 16.82 -13.78
C LEU A 97 14.40 18.21 -13.96
N GLN A 98 14.11 18.88 -15.08
CA GLN A 98 14.59 20.24 -15.36
C GLN A 98 14.10 21.26 -14.33
N PHE A 99 12.85 21.13 -13.87
CA PHE A 99 12.29 21.99 -12.83
C PHE A 99 13.10 21.87 -11.52
N PHE A 100 13.37 20.64 -11.05
CA PHE A 100 14.14 20.44 -9.83
C PHE A 100 15.61 20.85 -10.00
N ALA A 101 16.23 20.53 -11.14
CA ALA A 101 17.58 20.98 -11.46
C ALA A 101 17.70 22.51 -11.37
N THR A 102 16.74 23.23 -11.96
CA THR A 102 16.67 24.70 -11.89
C THR A 102 16.44 25.19 -10.47
N LEU A 103 15.55 24.54 -9.70
CA LEU A 103 15.25 24.92 -8.31
C LEU A 103 16.49 24.84 -7.42
N PHE A 104 17.35 23.83 -7.62
CA PHE A 104 18.58 23.64 -6.87
C PHE A 104 19.79 24.35 -7.51
N GLY A 105 19.62 24.99 -8.67
CA GLY A 105 20.71 25.68 -9.38
C GLY A 105 21.78 24.75 -9.93
N THR A 106 21.47 23.49 -10.17
CA THR A 106 22.38 22.47 -10.70
C THR A 106 21.92 22.10 -12.11
N PRO A 107 22.71 22.37 -13.17
CA PRO A 107 22.40 21.88 -14.50
C PRO A 107 22.27 20.36 -14.55
N ILE A 108 21.35 19.83 -15.37
CA ILE A 108 21.12 18.37 -15.46
C ILE A 108 22.41 17.65 -15.83
N GLU A 109 23.21 18.23 -16.72
CA GLU A 109 24.48 17.65 -17.18
C GLU A 109 25.47 17.43 -16.03
N GLU A 110 25.51 18.35 -15.04
CA GLU A 110 26.35 18.24 -13.86
C GLU A 110 25.78 17.22 -12.83
N GLY A 111 24.45 17.17 -12.71
CA GLY A 111 23.75 16.24 -11.81
C GLY A 111 23.55 14.84 -12.39
N TYR A 112 23.78 14.65 -13.70
CA TYR A 112 23.42 13.40 -14.39
C TYR A 112 24.11 12.16 -13.83
N ASP A 113 25.39 12.26 -13.49
CA ASP A 113 26.15 11.12 -12.91
C ASP A 113 25.55 10.63 -11.58
N SER A 114 24.94 11.53 -10.81
CA SER A 114 24.29 11.18 -9.54
C SER A 114 22.99 10.40 -9.74
N ILE A 115 22.27 10.66 -10.83
CA ILE A 115 20.96 10.06 -11.13
C ILE A 115 21.02 8.96 -12.19
N LYS A 116 22.13 8.83 -12.93
CA LYS A 116 22.27 7.98 -14.12
C LYS A 116 21.76 6.55 -13.91
N ALA A 117 22.13 5.91 -12.80
CA ALA A 117 21.75 4.53 -12.51
C ALA A 117 20.21 4.34 -12.39
N ILE A 118 19.49 5.40 -12.03
CA ILE A 118 18.04 5.40 -11.83
C ILE A 118 17.35 5.96 -13.07
N TYR A 119 17.79 7.15 -13.53
CA TYR A 119 17.15 7.89 -14.61
C TYR A 119 17.21 7.15 -15.95
N SER A 120 18.33 6.48 -16.27
CA SER A 120 18.49 5.70 -17.50
C SER A 120 17.39 4.64 -17.71
N GLN A 121 16.78 4.15 -16.65
CA GLN A 121 15.68 3.16 -16.72
C GLN A 121 14.36 3.80 -17.19
N ILE A 122 14.20 5.11 -17.02
CA ILE A 122 12.99 5.85 -17.40
C ILE A 122 13.25 6.90 -18.50
N GLU A 123 14.48 7.14 -18.89
CA GLU A 123 14.89 8.15 -19.86
C GLU A 123 14.23 7.97 -21.24
N ARG A 124 13.98 6.72 -21.65
CA ARG A 124 13.23 6.42 -22.88
C ARG A 124 11.81 6.97 -22.89
N PHE A 125 11.27 7.32 -21.71
CA PHE A 125 9.93 7.90 -21.52
C PHE A 125 9.99 9.39 -21.19
N LYS A 126 11.10 10.08 -21.46
CA LYS A 126 11.35 11.48 -21.07
C LYS A 126 10.25 12.45 -21.51
N ASP A 127 9.63 12.21 -22.67
CA ASP A 127 8.56 13.03 -23.24
C ASP A 127 7.15 12.62 -22.70
N ARG A 128 7.05 11.57 -21.89
CA ARG A 128 5.76 11.12 -21.31
C ARG A 128 5.44 11.95 -20.06
N ARG A 129 4.17 12.34 -19.91
CA ARG A 129 3.68 13.03 -18.69
C ARG A 129 3.84 12.15 -17.47
N ALA A 130 4.28 12.74 -16.35
CA ALA A 130 4.49 12.01 -15.10
C ALA A 130 3.19 11.34 -14.59
N GLY A 131 2.02 11.93 -14.82
CA GLY A 131 0.73 11.34 -14.50
C GLY A 131 0.46 10.00 -15.19
N ALA A 132 1.02 9.78 -16.39
CA ALA A 132 0.85 8.56 -17.19
C ALA A 132 1.90 7.46 -16.93
N LEU A 133 2.80 7.66 -15.97
CA LEU A 133 3.81 6.68 -15.57
C LEU A 133 3.21 5.61 -14.63
N SER A 134 3.80 4.41 -14.64
CA SER A 134 3.51 3.40 -13.60
C SER A 134 4.01 3.86 -12.22
N GLY A 135 3.53 3.22 -11.14
CA GLY A 135 3.96 3.52 -9.77
C GLY A 135 5.48 3.48 -9.60
N GLY A 136 6.14 2.39 -10.00
CA GLY A 136 7.60 2.26 -9.93
C GLY A 136 8.35 3.30 -10.76
N MET A 137 7.85 3.65 -11.97
CA MET A 137 8.46 4.72 -12.77
C MET A 137 8.30 6.10 -12.12
N LYS A 138 7.16 6.38 -11.49
CA LYS A 138 6.94 7.61 -10.71
C LYS A 138 7.94 7.73 -9.57
N GLN A 139 8.20 6.64 -8.85
CA GLN A 139 9.17 6.62 -7.76
C GLN A 139 10.60 6.83 -8.26
N LYS A 140 10.97 6.18 -9.37
CA LYS A 140 12.27 6.40 -10.02
C LYS A 140 12.46 7.86 -10.44
N LEU A 141 11.43 8.51 -10.99
CA LEU A 141 11.46 9.92 -11.33
C LEU A 141 11.59 10.80 -10.07
N ALA A 142 10.79 10.54 -9.02
CA ALA A 142 10.85 11.30 -7.77
C ALA A 142 12.23 11.20 -7.12
N LEU A 143 12.80 9.99 -7.10
CA LEU A 143 14.15 9.77 -6.58
C LEU A 143 15.20 10.49 -7.43
N SER A 144 15.10 10.46 -8.77
CA SER A 144 16.01 11.21 -9.67
C SER A 144 15.93 12.71 -9.38
N CYS A 145 14.74 13.29 -9.23
CA CYS A 145 14.55 14.70 -8.88
C CYS A 145 15.13 15.05 -7.50
N ALA A 146 15.03 14.15 -6.53
CA ALA A 146 15.60 14.36 -5.19
C ALA A 146 17.13 14.25 -5.15
N LEU A 147 17.75 13.63 -6.16
CA LEU A 147 19.19 13.37 -6.25
C LEU A 147 19.93 14.31 -7.22
N VAL A 148 19.23 15.06 -8.08
CA VAL A 148 19.84 15.83 -9.16
C VAL A 148 20.90 16.83 -8.70
N HIS A 149 20.78 17.34 -7.46
CA HIS A 149 21.74 18.27 -6.84
C HIS A 149 22.79 17.59 -5.96
N SER A 150 22.94 16.25 -6.09
CA SER A 150 23.94 15.43 -5.38
C SER A 150 23.91 15.63 -3.85
N PRO A 151 22.78 15.35 -3.17
CA PRO A 151 22.65 15.54 -1.75
C PRO A 151 23.54 14.59 -0.95
N SER A 152 23.99 15.03 0.25
CA SER A 152 24.74 14.18 1.20
C SER A 152 23.82 13.34 2.09
N VAL A 153 22.56 13.77 2.25
CA VAL A 153 21.52 13.08 3.03
C VAL A 153 20.24 12.97 2.22
N LEU A 154 19.64 11.79 2.23
CA LEU A 154 18.37 11.51 1.54
C LEU A 154 17.31 11.08 2.56
N PHE A 155 16.22 11.82 2.63
CA PHE A 155 15.04 11.49 3.42
C PHE A 155 13.96 10.91 2.52
N LEU A 156 13.48 9.70 2.85
CA LEU A 156 12.49 8.95 2.09
C LEU A 156 11.29 8.62 2.99
N ASP A 157 10.17 9.27 2.75
CA ASP A 157 8.95 9.04 3.50
C ASP A 157 8.06 8.05 2.74
N GLU A 158 8.13 6.77 3.11
CA GLU A 158 7.41 5.66 2.49
C GLU A 158 7.61 5.57 0.96
N PRO A 159 8.86 5.48 0.46
CA PRO A 159 9.16 5.62 -0.96
C PRO A 159 8.58 4.52 -1.85
N THR A 160 8.15 3.41 -1.29
CA THR A 160 7.69 2.21 -1.98
C THR A 160 6.19 1.96 -1.83
N THR A 161 5.47 2.83 -1.12
CA THR A 161 4.01 2.69 -0.94
C THR A 161 3.28 2.73 -2.29
N GLY A 162 2.44 1.70 -2.55
CA GLY A 162 1.72 1.55 -3.81
C GLY A 162 2.58 1.06 -5.00
N VAL A 163 3.77 0.55 -4.73
CA VAL A 163 4.68 -0.05 -5.73
C VAL A 163 4.65 -1.57 -5.60
N ASP A 164 4.67 -2.28 -6.71
CA ASP A 164 4.71 -3.74 -6.73
C ASP A 164 6.02 -4.33 -6.16
N PRO A 165 6.03 -5.58 -5.69
CA PRO A 165 7.19 -6.17 -5.00
C PRO A 165 8.48 -6.17 -5.81
N VAL A 166 8.40 -6.39 -7.14
CA VAL A 166 9.59 -6.39 -8.00
C VAL A 166 10.20 -4.99 -8.08
N SER A 167 9.37 -3.99 -8.36
CA SER A 167 9.79 -2.58 -8.42
C SER A 167 10.27 -2.06 -7.05
N ARG A 168 9.70 -2.54 -5.93
CA ARG A 168 10.18 -2.23 -4.57
C ARG A 168 11.61 -2.72 -4.37
N LYS A 169 11.86 -3.99 -4.70
CA LYS A 169 13.20 -4.59 -4.58
C LYS A 169 14.24 -3.82 -5.41
N GLU A 170 13.91 -3.52 -6.67
CA GLU A 170 14.78 -2.70 -7.53
C GLU A 170 15.09 -1.33 -6.92
N LEU A 171 14.10 -0.67 -6.30
CA LEU A 171 14.31 0.63 -5.66
C LEU A 171 15.27 0.52 -4.48
N TRP A 172 15.12 -0.50 -3.63
CA TRP A 172 16.03 -0.74 -2.51
C TRP A 172 17.45 -1.10 -2.96
N GLU A 173 17.62 -1.89 -4.01
CA GLU A 173 18.94 -2.14 -4.62
C GLU A 173 19.61 -0.83 -5.07
N MET A 174 18.84 0.09 -5.66
CA MET A 174 19.34 1.43 -6.02
C MET A 174 19.71 2.27 -4.79
N LEU A 175 18.92 2.24 -3.71
CA LEU A 175 19.23 2.95 -2.47
C LEU A 175 20.51 2.43 -1.82
N LEU A 176 20.74 1.13 -1.82
CA LEU A 176 21.98 0.53 -1.31
C LEU A 176 23.21 0.96 -2.15
N MET A 177 23.08 1.05 -3.49
CA MET A 177 24.13 1.61 -4.34
C MET A 177 24.45 3.08 -4.02
N LEU A 178 23.43 3.89 -3.67
CA LEU A 178 23.62 5.28 -3.25
C LEU A 178 24.35 5.38 -1.91
N LYS A 179 24.05 4.49 -0.98
CA LYS A 179 24.77 4.36 0.29
C LYS A 179 26.26 4.07 0.05
N GLU A 180 26.61 3.15 -0.85
CA GLU A 180 28.00 2.83 -1.20
C GLU A 180 28.76 4.05 -1.76
N ARG A 181 28.04 5.02 -2.34
CA ARG A 181 28.60 6.32 -2.74
C ARG A 181 28.74 7.33 -1.59
N GLY A 182 28.39 6.93 -0.36
CA GLY A 182 28.52 7.73 0.85
C GLY A 182 27.32 8.61 1.19
N ILE A 183 26.19 8.44 0.54
CA ILE A 183 24.93 9.15 0.87
C ILE A 183 24.34 8.53 2.13
N THR A 184 24.01 9.36 3.12
CA THR A 184 23.25 8.94 4.30
C THR A 184 21.77 8.85 3.95
N ILE A 185 21.12 7.75 4.26
CA ILE A 185 19.72 7.50 3.91
C ILE A 185 18.88 7.33 5.16
N VAL A 186 17.82 8.09 5.29
CA VAL A 186 16.79 7.92 6.34
C VAL A 186 15.47 7.59 5.67
N ALA A 187 14.99 6.36 5.83
CA ALA A 187 13.79 5.89 5.19
C ALA A 187 12.71 5.50 6.21
N SER A 188 11.45 5.84 5.94
CA SER A 188 10.31 5.19 6.59
C SER A 188 9.69 4.17 5.65
N THR A 189 9.21 3.08 6.20
CA THR A 189 8.51 2.05 5.45
C THR A 189 7.53 1.29 6.34
N PRO A 190 6.36 0.89 5.80
CA PRO A 190 5.45 -0.03 6.47
C PRO A 190 5.79 -1.50 6.20
N TYR A 191 6.82 -1.81 5.41
CA TYR A 191 7.15 -3.17 4.99
C TYR A 191 8.30 -3.75 5.81
N LEU A 192 8.09 -4.92 6.41
CA LEU A 192 9.08 -5.56 7.29
C LEU A 192 10.32 -6.06 6.56
N ASP A 193 10.16 -6.50 5.30
CA ASP A 193 11.26 -6.87 4.41
C ASP A 193 12.20 -5.68 4.13
N GLU A 194 11.62 -4.50 3.93
CA GLU A 194 12.37 -3.26 3.73
C GLU A 194 13.06 -2.76 5.00
N VAL A 195 12.43 -2.94 6.17
CA VAL A 195 13.04 -2.63 7.47
C VAL A 195 14.36 -3.37 7.63
N ARG A 196 14.46 -4.62 7.17
CA ARG A 196 15.68 -5.43 7.19
C ARG A 196 16.78 -4.94 6.25
N CYS A 197 16.47 -4.07 5.29
CA CYS A 197 17.48 -3.41 4.46
C CYS A 197 18.20 -2.25 5.18
N CYS A 198 17.69 -1.81 6.33
CA CYS A 198 18.32 -0.78 7.16
C CYS A 198 19.41 -1.38 8.05
N GLU A 199 20.44 -0.60 8.40
CA GLU A 199 21.49 -1.01 9.35
C GLU A 199 21.04 -0.85 10.79
N ARG A 200 20.31 0.22 11.07
CA ARG A 200 19.66 0.49 12.34
C ARG A 200 18.26 1.08 12.09
N VAL A 201 17.39 0.87 13.05
CA VAL A 201 16.03 1.40 13.01
C VAL A 201 15.64 2.02 14.35
N ALA A 202 14.82 3.07 14.29
CA ALA A 202 14.14 3.65 15.44
C ALA A 202 12.64 3.39 15.32
N PHE A 203 12.06 2.78 16.33
CA PHE A 203 10.61 2.59 16.42
C PHE A 203 9.98 3.79 17.10
N LEU A 204 9.22 4.56 16.32
CA LEU A 204 8.43 5.72 16.75
C LEU A 204 6.96 5.30 16.94
N ASP A 205 6.43 5.51 18.14
CA ASP A 205 5.03 5.28 18.47
C ASP A 205 4.48 6.43 19.29
N LYS A 206 3.31 6.95 18.87
CA LYS A 206 2.62 8.10 19.54
C LYS A 206 3.57 9.25 19.86
N GLY A 207 4.43 9.59 18.91
CA GLY A 207 5.36 10.72 19.02
C GLY A 207 6.61 10.44 19.85
N THR A 208 6.84 9.24 20.37
CA THR A 208 7.99 8.88 21.19
C THR A 208 8.79 7.72 20.60
N ILE A 209 10.12 7.77 20.74
CA ILE A 209 10.97 6.60 20.40
C ILE A 209 10.79 5.53 21.48
N ARG A 210 10.40 4.33 21.08
CA ARG A 210 10.22 3.16 21.93
C ARG A 210 11.46 2.27 21.97
N GLY A 211 12.22 2.23 20.89
CA GLY A 211 13.46 1.45 20.79
C GLY A 211 14.29 1.87 19.60
N ILE A 212 15.60 1.67 19.70
CA ILE A 212 16.58 1.86 18.62
C ILE A 212 17.54 0.69 18.67
N GLY A 213 17.78 0.04 17.54
CA GLY A 213 18.70 -1.10 17.44
C GLY A 213 18.81 -1.60 16.00
N SER A 214 19.35 -2.80 15.84
CA SER A 214 19.28 -3.51 14.58
C SER A 214 17.83 -3.85 14.23
N PRO A 215 17.50 -4.05 12.95
CA PRO A 215 16.15 -4.44 12.53
C PRO A 215 15.59 -5.62 13.32
N ASP A 216 16.37 -6.71 13.43
CA ASP A 216 15.92 -7.93 14.10
C ASP A 216 15.70 -7.74 15.61
N GLU A 217 16.56 -6.95 16.29
CA GLU A 217 16.35 -6.60 17.71
C GLU A 217 15.04 -5.84 17.92
N VAL A 218 14.81 -4.79 17.13
CA VAL A 218 13.62 -3.95 17.26
C VAL A 218 12.35 -4.72 16.85
N LEU A 219 12.36 -5.47 15.75
CA LEU A 219 11.24 -6.29 15.32
C LEU A 219 10.88 -7.38 16.33
N THR A 220 11.89 -8.00 16.97
CA THR A 220 11.67 -9.01 18.01
C THR A 220 11.13 -8.36 19.29
N GLN A 221 11.72 -7.25 19.72
CA GLN A 221 11.29 -6.53 20.93
C GLN A 221 9.86 -6.03 20.85
N PHE A 222 9.40 -5.66 19.67
CA PHE A 222 8.06 -5.11 19.43
C PHE A 222 7.24 -6.02 18.50
N ALA A 223 7.45 -7.33 18.57
CA ALA A 223 6.75 -8.31 17.75
C ALA A 223 5.23 -8.19 17.88
N ASP A 224 4.71 -7.87 19.06
CA ASP A 224 3.28 -7.64 19.29
C ASP A 224 2.68 -6.50 18.41
N VAL A 225 3.53 -5.56 17.99
CA VAL A 225 3.11 -4.45 17.13
C VAL A 225 3.29 -4.79 15.66
N PHE A 226 4.44 -5.39 15.29
CA PHE A 226 4.82 -5.64 13.91
C PHE A 226 4.37 -7.01 13.39
N CYS A 227 4.45 -8.04 14.24
CA CYS A 227 4.09 -9.42 13.94
C CYS A 227 3.31 -9.99 15.12
N PRO A 228 2.18 -9.41 15.52
CA PRO A 228 1.39 -9.98 16.60
C PRO A 228 1.00 -11.42 16.20
N PRO A 229 0.94 -12.39 17.16
CA PRO A 229 0.62 -13.77 16.84
C PRO A 229 -0.69 -13.80 16.02
N MET A 230 -0.69 -14.55 14.92
CA MET A 230 -1.93 -14.86 14.22
C MET A 230 -2.90 -15.36 15.27
N ILE A 231 -4.14 -14.87 15.27
CA ILE A 231 -5.21 -15.61 15.95
C ILE A 231 -5.08 -16.98 15.30
N GLU A 232 -4.65 -17.97 16.11
CA GLU A 232 -4.69 -19.35 15.67
C GLU A 232 -6.06 -19.47 15.04
N GLN A 233 -6.10 -19.75 13.74
CA GLN A 233 -7.27 -20.41 13.22
C GLN A 233 -7.38 -21.60 14.15
N GLU A 234 -8.24 -21.51 15.19
CA GLU A 234 -8.88 -22.72 15.62
C GLU A 234 -9.40 -23.24 14.30
N ALA A 235 -8.61 -24.17 13.76
CA ALA A 235 -9.10 -25.04 12.76
C ALA A 235 -10.40 -25.55 13.39
N THR A 236 -11.49 -24.90 13.09
CA THR A 236 -12.73 -25.60 12.93
C THR A 236 -12.43 -26.50 11.76
N ALA A 237 -11.56 -27.49 12.03
CA ALA A 237 -11.68 -28.79 11.47
C ALA A 237 -13.10 -29.22 11.87
N ALA A 238 -14.08 -28.64 11.21
CA ALA A 238 -15.22 -29.38 10.81
C ALA A 238 -14.61 -30.50 9.97
N GLU A 239 -14.29 -31.60 10.63
CA GLU A 239 -14.30 -32.95 10.07
C GLU A 239 -15.74 -33.21 9.59
N SER A 240 -16.10 -32.49 8.57
CA SER A 240 -17.13 -32.80 7.60
C SER A 240 -16.54 -32.35 6.29
N GLN A 241 -16.07 -33.32 5.50
CA GLN A 241 -15.98 -33.11 4.05
C GLN A 241 -17.31 -32.50 3.64
N PRO A 242 -17.36 -31.20 3.24
CA PRO A 242 -18.62 -30.63 2.79
C PRO A 242 -18.91 -31.30 1.46
N ALA A 243 -19.99 -32.06 1.41
CA ALA A 243 -20.67 -32.35 0.19
C ALA A 243 -20.72 -31.03 -0.63
N GLU A 244 -20.12 -31.03 -1.83
CA GLU A 244 -20.15 -30.01 -2.90
C GLU A 244 -20.41 -28.59 -2.38
N ALA A 245 -19.36 -27.92 -1.87
CA ALA A 245 -19.47 -26.53 -1.46
C ALA A 245 -19.95 -25.67 -2.67
N GLU A 246 -21.07 -24.96 -2.49
CA GLU A 246 -21.72 -24.12 -3.52
C GLU A 246 -20.70 -23.17 -4.17
N THR A 247 -20.58 -23.23 -5.50
CA THR A 247 -19.73 -22.29 -6.25
C THR A 247 -20.48 -20.97 -6.45
N VAL A 248 -19.89 -19.88 -5.97
CA VAL A 248 -20.50 -18.54 -6.07
C VAL A 248 -19.88 -17.66 -7.15
N ILE A 249 -18.64 -17.95 -7.55
CA ILE A 249 -18.00 -17.34 -8.73
C ILE A 249 -17.50 -18.46 -9.63
N GLU A 250 -17.88 -18.41 -10.88
CA GLU A 250 -17.43 -19.31 -11.93
C GLU A 250 -16.98 -18.51 -13.14
N VAL A 251 -15.76 -18.78 -13.62
CA VAL A 251 -15.13 -18.09 -14.75
C VAL A 251 -14.55 -19.10 -15.69
N SER A 252 -14.88 -18.99 -16.99
CA SER A 252 -14.39 -19.89 -18.03
C SER A 252 -13.91 -19.09 -19.24
N HIS A 253 -12.63 -19.24 -19.58
CA HIS A 253 -11.99 -18.66 -20.76
C HIS A 253 -12.22 -17.16 -20.91
N LEU A 254 -12.16 -16.40 -19.78
CA LEU A 254 -12.47 -14.98 -19.74
C LEU A 254 -11.34 -14.16 -20.35
N VAL A 255 -11.69 -13.30 -21.31
CA VAL A 255 -10.74 -12.43 -22.03
C VAL A 255 -11.22 -10.99 -22.00
N LYS A 256 -10.29 -10.04 -21.80
CA LYS A 256 -10.50 -8.61 -22.02
C LYS A 256 -9.37 -8.04 -22.85
N ALA A 257 -9.69 -7.61 -24.07
CA ALA A 257 -8.78 -6.94 -24.99
C ALA A 257 -9.11 -5.44 -25.13
N PHE A 258 -8.09 -4.63 -25.26
CA PHE A 258 -8.14 -3.21 -25.62
C PHE A 258 -7.27 -3.04 -26.89
N GLY A 259 -7.91 -3.09 -28.06
CA GLY A 259 -7.20 -3.19 -29.33
C GLY A 259 -6.38 -4.48 -29.40
N THR A 260 -5.09 -4.38 -29.61
CA THR A 260 -4.17 -5.53 -29.66
C THR A 260 -3.68 -5.98 -28.26
N PHE A 261 -3.92 -5.18 -27.22
CA PHE A 261 -3.49 -5.47 -25.87
C PHE A 261 -4.53 -6.30 -25.12
N HIS A 262 -4.14 -7.48 -24.63
CA HIS A 262 -4.97 -8.33 -23.77
C HIS A 262 -4.66 -8.05 -22.30
N ALA A 263 -5.52 -7.29 -21.64
CA ALA A 263 -5.37 -7.01 -20.21
C ALA A 263 -5.70 -8.25 -19.36
N VAL A 264 -6.64 -9.07 -19.83
CA VAL A 264 -6.96 -10.42 -19.31
C VAL A 264 -6.99 -11.37 -20.49
N ASP A 265 -6.24 -12.46 -20.40
CA ASP A 265 -6.00 -13.38 -21.49
C ASP A 265 -6.25 -14.83 -21.04
N ASP A 266 -7.47 -15.31 -21.38
CA ASP A 266 -7.90 -16.69 -21.17
C ASP A 266 -7.80 -17.20 -19.72
N ILE A 267 -8.47 -16.54 -18.77
CA ILE A 267 -8.48 -16.98 -17.38
C ILE A 267 -9.72 -17.84 -17.07
N SER A 268 -9.50 -18.88 -16.26
CA SER A 268 -10.56 -19.77 -15.77
C SER A 268 -10.31 -20.12 -14.31
N PHE A 269 -11.32 -19.98 -13.46
CA PHE A 269 -11.26 -20.33 -12.03
C PHE A 269 -12.66 -20.38 -11.41
N THR A 270 -12.75 -20.92 -10.21
CA THR A 270 -13.97 -20.97 -9.39
C THR A 270 -13.68 -20.51 -7.98
N VAL A 271 -14.69 -19.90 -7.31
CA VAL A 271 -14.63 -19.52 -5.89
C VAL A 271 -15.84 -20.12 -5.19
N LYS A 272 -15.60 -20.72 -4.02
CA LYS A 272 -16.62 -21.36 -3.20
C LYS A 272 -17.25 -20.35 -2.24
N LYS A 273 -18.46 -20.65 -1.78
CA LYS A 273 -19.17 -19.84 -0.78
C LYS A 273 -18.42 -19.79 0.56
N GLY A 274 -18.27 -18.58 1.10
CA GLY A 274 -17.55 -18.35 2.36
C GLY A 274 -16.03 -18.41 2.24
N GLU A 275 -15.48 -18.66 1.05
CA GLU A 275 -14.04 -18.70 0.79
C GLU A 275 -13.43 -17.29 0.78
N ILE A 276 -12.24 -17.14 1.33
CA ILE A 276 -11.39 -15.97 1.14
C ILE A 276 -10.44 -16.29 -0.02
N PHE A 277 -10.74 -15.75 -1.20
CA PHE A 277 -9.99 -15.98 -2.42
C PHE A 277 -9.08 -14.80 -2.77
N GLY A 278 -7.77 -15.02 -2.73
CA GLY A 278 -6.76 -14.04 -3.09
C GLY A 278 -6.46 -14.00 -4.59
N PHE A 279 -6.52 -12.82 -5.21
CA PHE A 279 -6.19 -12.62 -6.61
C PHE A 279 -4.93 -11.77 -6.71
N LEU A 280 -3.76 -12.43 -6.75
CA LEU A 280 -2.45 -11.83 -6.59
C LEU A 280 -1.81 -11.50 -7.94
N GLY A 281 -0.92 -10.51 -7.95
CA GLY A 281 -0.15 -10.15 -9.15
C GLY A 281 0.45 -8.75 -9.05
N ALA A 282 1.45 -8.46 -9.90
CA ALA A 282 2.04 -7.13 -10.02
C ALA A 282 1.01 -6.08 -10.49
N ASN A 283 1.38 -4.81 -10.35
CA ASN A 283 0.61 -3.71 -10.92
C ASN A 283 0.58 -3.86 -12.46
N GLY A 284 -0.61 -3.72 -13.04
CA GLY A 284 -0.81 -3.91 -14.48
C GLY A 284 -0.96 -5.38 -14.92
N ALA A 285 -0.93 -6.36 -14.03
CA ALA A 285 -1.13 -7.78 -14.37
C ALA A 285 -2.57 -8.10 -14.86
N GLY A 286 -3.54 -7.18 -14.69
CA GLY A 286 -4.92 -7.36 -15.12
C GLY A 286 -5.92 -7.63 -14.01
N LYS A 287 -5.51 -7.63 -12.74
CA LYS A 287 -6.36 -7.93 -11.55
C LYS A 287 -7.64 -7.09 -11.49
N THR A 288 -7.49 -5.77 -11.46
CA THR A 288 -8.62 -4.84 -11.42
C THR A 288 -9.53 -4.97 -12.66
N THR A 289 -8.94 -5.26 -13.84
CA THR A 289 -9.72 -5.50 -15.06
C THR A 289 -10.57 -6.76 -14.95
N ALA A 290 -10.00 -7.86 -14.42
CA ALA A 290 -10.74 -9.09 -14.16
C ALA A 290 -11.88 -8.85 -13.16
N MET A 291 -11.59 -8.19 -12.04
CA MET A 291 -12.58 -7.83 -11.02
C MET A 291 -13.70 -6.96 -11.59
N HIS A 292 -13.39 -5.96 -12.43
CA HIS A 292 -14.41 -5.11 -13.08
C HIS A 292 -15.33 -5.90 -14.02
N MET A 293 -14.86 -6.98 -14.66
CA MET A 293 -15.73 -7.85 -15.44
C MET A 293 -16.66 -8.65 -14.54
N LEU A 294 -16.19 -9.16 -13.42
CA LEU A 294 -16.99 -9.92 -12.44
C LEU A 294 -18.05 -9.07 -11.74
N THR A 295 -17.73 -7.81 -11.46
CA THR A 295 -18.65 -6.85 -10.83
C THR A 295 -19.62 -6.18 -11.82
N GLY A 296 -19.53 -6.52 -13.11
CA GLY A 296 -20.39 -5.93 -14.16
C GLY A 296 -20.06 -4.48 -14.50
N LEU A 297 -18.87 -3.97 -14.10
CA LEU A 297 -18.40 -2.63 -14.47
C LEU A 297 -17.83 -2.60 -15.90
N ASN A 298 -17.25 -3.72 -16.35
CA ASN A 298 -16.69 -3.88 -17.69
C ASN A 298 -17.24 -5.14 -18.36
N GLN A 299 -17.57 -5.03 -19.63
CA GLN A 299 -17.97 -6.20 -20.43
C GLN A 299 -16.74 -6.99 -20.90
N PRO A 300 -16.70 -8.32 -20.79
CA PRO A 300 -15.64 -9.16 -21.36
C PRO A 300 -15.67 -9.13 -22.89
N THR A 301 -14.49 -9.30 -23.50
CA THR A 301 -14.37 -9.48 -24.95
C THR A 301 -14.85 -10.88 -25.38
N SER A 302 -14.45 -11.90 -24.64
CA SER A 302 -14.91 -13.30 -24.83
C SER A 302 -14.88 -14.07 -23.51
N GLY A 303 -15.32 -15.33 -23.53
CA GLY A 303 -15.45 -16.17 -22.35
C GLY A 303 -16.78 -15.96 -21.63
N THR A 304 -16.99 -16.68 -20.53
CA THR A 304 -18.21 -16.65 -19.71
C THR A 304 -17.86 -16.52 -18.23
N GLY A 305 -18.78 -16.00 -17.45
CA GLY A 305 -18.64 -15.95 -16.00
C GLY A 305 -20.00 -15.80 -15.30
N ARG A 306 -20.07 -16.32 -14.09
CA ARG A 306 -21.21 -16.16 -13.19
C ARG A 306 -20.76 -15.69 -11.83
N VAL A 307 -21.54 -14.81 -11.23
CA VAL A 307 -21.35 -14.32 -9.87
C VAL A 307 -22.68 -14.38 -9.15
N CYS A 308 -22.75 -15.06 -7.99
CA CYS A 308 -23.99 -15.32 -7.28
C CYS A 308 -25.09 -15.95 -8.18
N GLY A 309 -24.69 -16.81 -9.12
CA GLY A 309 -25.59 -17.44 -10.08
C GLY A 309 -25.99 -16.60 -11.30
N TYR A 310 -25.67 -15.29 -11.31
CA TYR A 310 -26.00 -14.36 -12.39
C TYR A 310 -24.89 -14.27 -13.44
N ASP A 311 -25.27 -14.19 -14.71
CA ASP A 311 -24.33 -14.03 -15.83
C ASP A 311 -23.75 -12.60 -15.90
N ILE A 312 -22.41 -12.49 -16.00
CA ILE A 312 -21.70 -11.21 -16.00
C ILE A 312 -21.97 -10.33 -17.21
N ARG A 313 -22.49 -10.88 -18.32
CA ARG A 313 -22.78 -10.14 -19.55
C ARG A 313 -24.21 -9.62 -19.60
N THR A 314 -25.17 -10.44 -19.17
CA THR A 314 -26.59 -10.19 -19.36
C THR A 314 -27.31 -9.77 -18.08
N GLU A 315 -26.80 -10.16 -16.91
CA GLU A 315 -27.44 -9.97 -15.61
C GLU A 315 -26.63 -9.10 -14.65
N TYR A 316 -25.74 -8.25 -15.17
CA TYR A 316 -24.83 -7.42 -14.36
C TYR A 316 -25.54 -6.49 -13.37
N GLU A 317 -26.78 -6.05 -13.65
CA GLU A 317 -27.58 -5.25 -12.71
C GLU A 317 -28.04 -6.07 -11.49
N GLN A 318 -28.24 -7.39 -11.66
CA GLN A 318 -28.53 -8.27 -10.54
C GLN A 318 -27.27 -8.53 -9.72
N ILE A 319 -26.13 -8.74 -10.39
CA ILE A 319 -24.84 -8.89 -9.70
C ILE A 319 -24.59 -7.71 -8.75
N LYS A 320 -24.73 -6.46 -9.23
CA LYS A 320 -24.51 -5.25 -8.42
C LYS A 320 -25.36 -5.18 -7.14
N LYS A 321 -26.54 -5.80 -7.13
CA LYS A 321 -27.41 -5.84 -5.94
C LYS A 321 -26.99 -6.87 -4.91
N HIS A 322 -26.23 -7.90 -5.31
CA HIS A 322 -25.87 -9.05 -4.47
C HIS A 322 -24.42 -9.06 -4.05
N ILE A 323 -23.63 -8.07 -4.50
CA ILE A 323 -22.21 -7.95 -4.17
C ILE A 323 -21.93 -6.69 -3.35
N GLY A 324 -20.90 -6.75 -2.52
CA GLY A 324 -20.20 -5.59 -1.97
C GLY A 324 -18.99 -5.25 -2.84
N TYR A 325 -18.61 -3.99 -2.92
CA TYR A 325 -17.44 -3.56 -3.67
C TYR A 325 -16.68 -2.45 -2.94
N MET A 326 -15.39 -2.68 -2.71
CA MET A 326 -14.46 -1.68 -2.20
C MET A 326 -13.37 -1.45 -3.25
N SER A 327 -13.33 -0.27 -3.83
CA SER A 327 -12.33 0.09 -4.85
C SER A 327 -11.00 0.51 -4.23
N GLN A 328 -9.91 0.39 -4.98
CA GLN A 328 -8.56 0.81 -4.60
C GLN A 328 -8.50 2.31 -4.24
N LYS A 329 -9.21 3.16 -4.98
CA LYS A 329 -9.37 4.57 -4.61
C LYS A 329 -10.45 4.67 -3.55
N PHE A 330 -10.20 5.47 -2.53
CA PHE A 330 -11.16 5.70 -1.46
C PHE A 330 -12.54 6.09 -2.02
N SER A 331 -13.57 5.28 -1.73
CA SER A 331 -14.89 5.37 -2.36
C SER A 331 -15.94 6.10 -1.52
N LEU A 332 -15.62 6.46 -0.26
CA LEU A 332 -16.54 7.21 0.59
C LEU A 332 -16.44 8.71 0.32
N TYR A 333 -17.54 9.41 0.56
CA TYR A 333 -17.60 10.86 0.40
C TYR A 333 -16.93 11.55 1.59
N GLU A 334 -15.79 12.20 1.34
CA GLU A 334 -14.96 12.81 2.37
C GLU A 334 -15.62 13.99 3.08
N ASP A 335 -16.55 14.68 2.43
CA ASP A 335 -17.30 15.82 2.97
C ASP A 335 -18.59 15.43 3.72
N LEU A 336 -18.90 14.14 3.74
CA LEU A 336 -19.97 13.58 4.57
C LEU A 336 -19.41 13.03 5.87
N THR A 337 -20.26 12.98 6.90
CA THR A 337 -19.97 12.31 8.16
C THR A 337 -19.95 10.79 8.00
N VAL A 338 -19.45 10.08 9.00
CA VAL A 338 -19.47 8.63 9.06
C VAL A 338 -20.91 8.10 8.91
N ALA A 339 -21.85 8.64 9.69
CA ALA A 339 -23.25 8.21 9.66
C ALA A 339 -23.93 8.51 8.32
N GLU A 340 -23.64 9.67 7.72
CA GLU A 340 -24.21 10.04 6.41
C GLU A 340 -23.68 9.13 5.29
N ASN A 341 -22.40 8.75 5.31
CA ASN A 341 -21.85 7.77 4.37
C ASN A 341 -22.55 6.41 4.50
N ILE A 342 -22.68 5.89 5.73
CA ILE A 342 -23.37 4.62 5.98
C ILE A 342 -24.80 4.69 5.44
N ARG A 343 -25.55 5.75 5.78
CA ARG A 343 -26.92 5.93 5.34
C ARG A 343 -27.04 6.00 3.82
N LEU A 344 -26.15 6.75 3.16
CA LEU A 344 -26.14 6.90 1.71
C LEU A 344 -25.95 5.55 1.01
N PHE A 345 -24.92 4.81 1.38
CA PHE A 345 -24.62 3.53 0.74
C PHE A 345 -25.69 2.47 1.06
N ALA A 346 -26.14 2.37 2.31
CA ALA A 346 -27.24 1.48 2.69
C ALA A 346 -28.54 1.78 1.93
N GLY A 347 -28.84 3.07 1.71
CA GLY A 347 -29.97 3.52 0.91
C GLY A 347 -29.87 3.13 -0.57
N ILE A 348 -28.66 3.12 -1.16
CA ILE A 348 -28.43 2.65 -2.54
C ILE A 348 -28.82 1.17 -2.67
N TYR A 349 -28.58 0.34 -1.64
CA TYR A 349 -28.97 -1.06 -1.60
C TYR A 349 -30.44 -1.29 -1.16
N GLY A 350 -31.23 -0.21 -1.00
CA GLY A 350 -32.67 -0.28 -0.73
C GLY A 350 -33.04 -0.61 0.73
N MET A 351 -32.14 -0.45 1.67
CA MET A 351 -32.41 -0.64 3.10
C MET A 351 -33.32 0.48 3.64
N ASN A 352 -34.19 0.15 4.58
CA ASN A 352 -35.06 1.14 5.21
C ASN A 352 -34.37 1.89 6.37
N ASP A 353 -34.83 3.14 6.64
CA ASP A 353 -34.21 4.01 7.64
C ASP A 353 -34.10 3.42 9.05
N ASN A 354 -35.09 2.64 9.50
CA ASN A 354 -35.07 2.01 10.83
C ASN A 354 -34.02 0.91 10.94
N GLU A 355 -33.88 0.11 9.90
CA GLU A 355 -32.84 -0.91 9.79
C GLU A 355 -31.45 -0.29 9.72
N ILE A 356 -31.28 0.77 8.89
CA ILE A 356 -30.03 1.51 8.79
C ILE A 356 -29.64 2.06 10.15
N ALA A 357 -30.54 2.71 10.88
CA ALA A 357 -30.23 3.30 12.17
C ALA A 357 -29.72 2.26 13.18
N ARG A 358 -30.44 1.13 13.32
CA ARG A 358 -30.06 0.05 14.21
C ARG A 358 -28.69 -0.55 13.85
N LYS A 359 -28.51 -0.97 12.59
CA LYS A 359 -27.24 -1.57 12.13
C LYS A 359 -26.08 -0.57 12.19
N THR A 360 -26.35 0.74 12.06
CA THR A 360 -25.30 1.77 12.17
C THR A 360 -24.73 1.83 13.57
N ASP A 361 -25.59 1.84 14.60
CA ASP A 361 -25.11 1.91 15.98
C ASP A 361 -24.33 0.64 16.35
N ASP A 362 -24.81 -0.55 15.98
CA ASP A 362 -24.11 -1.83 16.15
C ASP A 362 -22.74 -1.84 15.44
N LEU A 363 -22.67 -1.32 14.22
CA LEU A 363 -21.43 -1.23 13.46
C LEU A 363 -20.42 -0.29 14.11
N LEU A 364 -20.85 0.90 14.52
CA LEU A 364 -19.98 1.89 15.13
C LEU A 364 -19.44 1.44 16.49
N GLU A 365 -20.21 0.70 17.26
CA GLU A 365 -19.76 0.07 18.51
C GLU A 365 -18.67 -0.98 18.22
N ARG A 366 -18.90 -1.89 17.27
CA ARG A 366 -17.93 -2.93 16.86
C ARG A 366 -16.62 -2.34 16.34
N LEU A 367 -16.68 -1.24 15.58
CA LEU A 367 -15.51 -0.56 15.06
C LEU A 367 -14.83 0.34 16.09
N GLN A 368 -15.43 0.55 17.26
CA GLN A 368 -15.02 1.54 18.26
C GLN A 368 -15.06 2.98 17.70
N PHE A 369 -16.04 3.28 16.84
CA PHE A 369 -16.24 4.57 16.15
C PHE A 369 -17.41 5.39 16.72
N ALA A 370 -17.99 4.99 17.85
CA ALA A 370 -19.17 5.64 18.42
C ALA A 370 -18.97 7.15 18.57
N ASP A 371 -17.82 7.59 19.08
CA ASP A 371 -17.48 9.00 19.27
C ASP A 371 -17.25 9.76 17.95
N HIS A 372 -17.06 9.04 16.85
CA HIS A 372 -16.78 9.61 15.52
C HIS A 372 -18.00 9.57 14.57
N LYS A 373 -19.17 9.15 15.04
CA LYS A 373 -20.40 9.05 14.23
C LYS A 373 -20.68 10.29 13.38
N ASN A 374 -20.46 11.48 13.96
CA ASN A 374 -20.71 12.78 13.33
C ASN A 374 -19.43 13.45 12.82
N SER A 375 -18.29 12.76 12.84
CA SER A 375 -17.03 13.28 12.29
C SER A 375 -17.04 13.19 10.77
N LEU A 376 -16.50 14.21 10.08
CA LEU A 376 -16.32 14.16 8.63
C LEU A 376 -15.28 13.07 8.28
N VAL A 377 -15.57 12.30 7.24
CA VAL A 377 -14.68 11.21 6.81
C VAL A 377 -13.28 11.71 6.44
N LYS A 378 -13.14 12.91 5.87
CA LYS A 378 -11.82 13.50 5.59
C LYS A 378 -10.92 13.67 6.81
N SER A 379 -11.49 13.82 8.01
CA SER A 379 -10.74 13.99 9.24
C SER A 379 -10.22 12.68 9.85
N LEU A 380 -10.68 11.52 9.37
CA LEU A 380 -10.27 10.23 9.88
C LEU A 380 -8.88 9.82 9.35
N PRO A 381 -8.06 9.12 10.15
CA PRO A 381 -6.86 8.44 9.67
C PRO A 381 -7.17 7.45 8.54
N LEU A 382 -6.18 7.16 7.66
CA LEU A 382 -6.38 6.30 6.50
C LEU A 382 -6.91 4.91 6.88
N GLY A 383 -6.31 4.25 7.85
CA GLY A 383 -6.76 2.93 8.29
C GLY A 383 -8.20 2.90 8.81
N TRP A 384 -8.66 3.98 9.45
CA TRP A 384 -10.05 4.11 9.88
C TRP A 384 -10.99 4.28 8.68
N LYS A 385 -10.58 5.09 7.70
CA LYS A 385 -11.31 5.24 6.44
C LYS A 385 -11.48 3.91 5.73
N GLN A 386 -10.44 3.08 5.68
CA GLN A 386 -10.49 1.77 5.05
C GLN A 386 -11.41 0.79 5.80
N LYS A 387 -11.33 0.73 7.13
CA LYS A 387 -12.25 -0.08 7.93
C LYS A 387 -13.71 0.33 7.72
N LEU A 388 -13.97 1.63 7.66
CA LEU A 388 -15.31 2.14 7.37
C LEU A 388 -15.76 1.76 5.95
N ALA A 389 -14.91 1.93 4.93
CA ALA A 389 -15.22 1.60 3.55
C ALA A 389 -15.56 0.11 3.38
N PHE A 390 -14.74 -0.77 3.98
CA PHE A 390 -15.04 -2.20 4.02
C PHE A 390 -16.38 -2.49 4.69
N SER A 391 -16.60 -1.95 5.88
CA SER A 391 -17.83 -2.19 6.64
C SER A 391 -19.08 -1.70 5.91
N VAL A 392 -18.97 -0.59 5.20
CA VAL A 392 -20.04 -0.06 4.34
C VAL A 392 -20.26 -0.98 3.14
N SER A 393 -19.21 -1.54 2.54
CA SER A 393 -19.35 -2.45 1.38
C SER A 393 -20.08 -3.77 1.71
N ILE A 394 -20.06 -4.18 2.98
CA ILE A 394 -20.74 -5.41 3.46
C ILE A 394 -21.99 -5.12 4.30
N PHE A 395 -22.40 -3.85 4.44
CA PHE A 395 -23.47 -3.44 5.35
C PHE A 395 -24.84 -4.05 5.02
N HIS A 396 -25.08 -4.29 3.73
CA HIS A 396 -26.31 -4.93 3.20
C HIS A 396 -26.21 -6.48 3.16
N GLU A 397 -25.14 -7.07 3.75
CA GLU A 397 -24.91 -8.52 3.86
C GLU A 397 -24.89 -9.23 2.49
N PRO A 398 -23.96 -8.83 1.59
CA PRO A 398 -23.87 -9.43 0.25
C PRO A 398 -23.40 -10.88 0.30
N GLY A 399 -23.72 -11.67 -0.75
CA GLY A 399 -23.17 -13.03 -0.92
C GLY A 399 -21.67 -13.05 -1.20
N VAL A 400 -21.16 -12.01 -1.88
CA VAL A 400 -19.74 -11.85 -2.23
C VAL A 400 -19.34 -10.40 -2.03
N VAL A 401 -18.15 -10.16 -1.45
CA VAL A 401 -17.52 -8.84 -1.43
C VAL A 401 -16.24 -8.85 -2.25
N PHE A 402 -16.09 -7.86 -3.12
CA PHE A 402 -14.89 -7.62 -3.91
C PHE A 402 -14.08 -6.48 -3.29
N LEU A 403 -12.80 -6.75 -3.00
CA LEU A 403 -11.88 -5.82 -2.35
C LEU A 403 -10.68 -5.57 -3.28
N ASP A 404 -10.54 -4.36 -3.81
CA ASP A 404 -9.45 -4.00 -4.72
C ASP A 404 -8.31 -3.32 -3.94
N GLU A 405 -7.25 -4.07 -3.64
CA GLU A 405 -6.08 -3.63 -2.87
C GLU A 405 -6.46 -2.88 -1.56
N PRO A 406 -7.28 -3.50 -0.69
CA PRO A 406 -7.96 -2.79 0.40
C PRO A 406 -7.02 -2.28 1.48
N THR A 407 -5.84 -2.83 1.60
CA THR A 407 -4.83 -2.54 2.64
C THR A 407 -3.67 -1.67 2.12
N GLY A 408 -3.82 -1.15 0.90
CA GLY A 408 -2.79 -0.32 0.28
C GLY A 408 -2.45 0.93 1.11
N GLY A 409 -1.16 1.09 1.47
CA GLY A 409 -0.66 2.27 2.17
C GLY A 409 -0.97 2.36 3.65
N VAL A 410 -1.40 1.26 4.31
CA VAL A 410 -1.57 1.22 5.77
C VAL A 410 -0.43 0.46 6.45
N ASP A 411 -0.18 0.84 7.69
CA ASP A 411 0.82 0.19 8.55
C ASP A 411 0.45 -1.28 8.87
N PRO A 412 1.43 -2.13 9.27
CA PRO A 412 1.19 -3.55 9.53
C PRO A 412 0.13 -3.83 10.58
N ALA A 413 0.05 -3.02 11.65
CA ALA A 413 -0.93 -3.23 12.72
C ALA A 413 -2.36 -2.95 12.22
N THR A 414 -2.54 -1.86 11.47
CA THR A 414 -3.83 -1.52 10.83
C THR A 414 -4.23 -2.55 9.78
N ARG A 415 -3.26 -3.04 8.97
CA ARG A 415 -3.48 -4.11 7.98
C ARG A 415 -4.02 -5.37 8.64
N ARG A 416 -3.43 -5.80 9.75
CA ARG A 416 -3.90 -6.96 10.50
C ARG A 416 -5.33 -6.78 11.00
N GLN A 417 -5.64 -5.65 11.64
CA GLN A 417 -7.00 -5.37 12.11
C GLN A 417 -8.02 -5.38 10.96
N PHE A 418 -7.59 -5.00 9.76
CA PHE A 418 -8.42 -5.10 8.57
C PHE A 418 -8.69 -6.55 8.18
N TRP A 419 -7.67 -7.41 8.23
CA TRP A 419 -7.81 -8.84 7.97
C TRP A 419 -8.70 -9.54 9.01
N GLU A 420 -8.68 -9.10 10.26
CA GLU A 420 -9.64 -9.58 11.28
C GLU A 420 -11.10 -9.30 10.89
N LEU A 421 -11.37 -8.12 10.27
CA LEU A 421 -12.69 -7.81 9.73
C LEU A 421 -13.08 -8.70 8.55
N ILE A 422 -12.10 -9.02 7.68
CA ILE A 422 -12.30 -9.96 6.56
C ILE A 422 -12.68 -11.35 7.09
N TYR A 423 -11.93 -11.88 8.05
CA TYR A 423 -12.23 -13.18 8.68
C TYR A 423 -13.61 -13.19 9.35
N ASP A 424 -13.97 -12.10 10.02
CA ASP A 424 -15.30 -11.99 10.63
C ASP A 424 -16.42 -12.00 9.57
N ALA A 425 -16.21 -11.36 8.44
CA ALA A 425 -17.15 -11.40 7.32
C ALA A 425 -17.26 -12.80 6.70
N ALA A 426 -16.13 -13.50 6.50
CA ALA A 426 -16.12 -14.87 5.99
C ALA A 426 -16.80 -15.85 6.94
N ARG A 427 -16.56 -15.76 8.26
CA ARG A 427 -17.27 -16.56 9.28
C ARG A 427 -18.80 -16.36 9.26
N ARG A 428 -19.26 -15.19 8.84
CA ARG A 428 -20.70 -14.91 8.64
C ARG A 428 -21.24 -15.42 7.30
N GLY A 429 -20.41 -16.11 6.51
CA GLY A 429 -20.79 -16.70 5.23
C GLY A 429 -20.67 -15.77 4.02
N ILE A 430 -20.06 -14.59 4.15
CA ILE A 430 -19.75 -13.70 3.03
C ILE A 430 -18.49 -14.23 2.34
N THR A 431 -18.58 -14.50 1.04
CA THR A 431 -17.41 -14.85 0.22
C THR A 431 -16.57 -13.61 -0.03
N VAL A 432 -15.26 -13.69 0.15
CA VAL A 432 -14.36 -12.56 -0.02
C VAL A 432 -13.45 -12.78 -1.23
N PHE A 433 -13.53 -11.90 -2.22
CA PHE A 433 -12.61 -11.85 -3.34
C PHE A 433 -11.69 -10.63 -3.15
N VAL A 434 -10.42 -10.86 -2.84
CA VAL A 434 -9.47 -9.78 -2.55
C VAL A 434 -8.35 -9.74 -3.58
N THR A 435 -8.12 -8.57 -4.19
CA THR A 435 -6.90 -8.35 -4.97
C THR A 435 -5.82 -7.75 -4.08
N THR A 436 -4.60 -8.21 -4.24
CA THR A 436 -3.45 -7.63 -3.56
C THR A 436 -2.18 -7.81 -4.38
N HIS A 437 -1.22 -6.94 -4.15
CA HIS A 437 0.15 -7.07 -4.60
C HIS A 437 1.10 -7.37 -3.41
N TYR A 438 0.55 -7.51 -2.19
CA TYR A 438 1.30 -7.89 -1.00
C TYR A 438 1.32 -9.41 -0.87
N MET A 439 2.49 -10.01 -0.99
CA MET A 439 2.61 -11.47 -0.97
C MET A 439 2.46 -12.07 0.43
N ASP A 440 2.73 -11.31 1.48
CA ASP A 440 2.43 -11.67 2.87
C ASP A 440 0.92 -11.82 3.12
N GLU A 441 0.07 -11.07 2.41
CA GLU A 441 -1.39 -11.22 2.49
C GLU A 441 -1.91 -12.52 1.84
N ALA A 442 -1.12 -13.14 0.97
CA ALA A 442 -1.46 -14.45 0.43
C ALA A 442 -1.66 -15.51 1.51
N GLU A 443 -0.87 -15.43 2.58
CA GLU A 443 -0.94 -16.38 3.70
C GLU A 443 -2.25 -16.26 4.50
N TYR A 444 -3.01 -15.17 4.31
CA TYR A 444 -4.31 -14.95 4.96
C TYR A 444 -5.50 -15.47 4.14
N CYS A 445 -5.27 -15.93 2.90
CA CYS A 445 -6.31 -16.42 2.03
C CYS A 445 -6.43 -17.96 2.11
N ASP A 446 -7.64 -18.48 1.94
CA ASP A 446 -7.87 -19.93 1.85
C ASP A 446 -7.26 -20.50 0.57
N ARG A 447 -7.50 -19.82 -0.55
CA ARG A 447 -6.88 -20.10 -1.86
C ARG A 447 -6.50 -18.83 -2.55
N ILE A 448 -5.50 -18.93 -3.40
CA ILE A 448 -4.98 -17.80 -4.17
C ILE A 448 -4.80 -18.17 -5.63
N SER A 449 -4.89 -17.16 -6.47
CA SER A 449 -4.53 -17.18 -7.87
C SER A 449 -3.43 -16.17 -8.12
N ILE A 450 -2.37 -16.56 -8.81
CA ILE A 450 -1.26 -15.70 -9.20
C ILE A 450 -1.40 -15.31 -10.65
N MET A 451 -1.63 -14.02 -10.88
CA MET A 451 -1.80 -13.45 -12.22
C MET A 451 -0.53 -12.75 -12.68
N VAL A 452 -0.04 -13.12 -13.86
CA VAL A 452 1.11 -12.48 -14.50
C VAL A 452 0.78 -12.29 -15.98
N ASP A 453 0.99 -11.07 -16.49
CA ASP A 453 0.76 -10.72 -17.90
C ASP A 453 -0.62 -11.10 -18.45
N GLY A 454 -1.67 -10.83 -17.67
CA GLY A 454 -3.05 -11.11 -18.05
C GLY A 454 -3.48 -12.57 -17.90
N LYS A 455 -2.58 -13.48 -17.50
CA LYS A 455 -2.84 -14.93 -17.37
C LYS A 455 -2.70 -15.40 -15.94
N ILE A 456 -3.51 -16.37 -15.55
CA ILE A 456 -3.32 -17.08 -14.30
C ILE A 456 -2.20 -18.12 -14.50
N LYS A 457 -1.15 -18.00 -13.67
CA LYS A 457 0.01 -18.91 -13.72
C LYS A 457 -0.08 -20.05 -12.71
N ALA A 458 -0.76 -19.81 -11.60
CA ALA A 458 -0.96 -20.82 -10.55
C ALA A 458 -2.23 -20.52 -9.76
N ILE A 459 -2.90 -21.55 -9.26
CA ILE A 459 -4.02 -21.50 -8.33
C ILE A 459 -3.84 -22.64 -7.32
N GLY A 460 -3.99 -22.33 -6.03
CA GLY A 460 -3.92 -23.32 -4.95
C GLY A 460 -3.97 -22.64 -3.60
N THR A 461 -3.86 -23.41 -2.53
CA THR A 461 -3.61 -22.86 -1.19
C THR A 461 -2.18 -22.29 -1.14
N PRO A 462 -1.87 -21.34 -0.25
CA PRO A 462 -0.49 -20.83 -0.11
C PRO A 462 0.52 -21.96 0.13
N GLN A 463 0.15 -22.95 0.93
CA GLN A 463 1.02 -24.08 1.24
C GLN A 463 1.28 -24.97 0.00
N GLU A 464 0.23 -25.34 -0.75
CA GLU A 464 0.36 -26.11 -1.99
C GLU A 464 1.27 -25.42 -3.00
N LEU A 465 1.17 -24.10 -3.15
CA LEU A 465 1.98 -23.34 -4.08
C LEU A 465 3.45 -23.25 -3.64
N LYS A 466 3.73 -23.05 -2.34
CA LYS A 466 5.11 -23.12 -1.81
C LYS A 466 5.74 -24.48 -2.09
N GLU A 467 5.02 -25.57 -1.88
CA GLU A 467 5.48 -26.92 -2.15
C GLU A 467 5.67 -27.20 -3.65
N GLN A 468 4.69 -26.80 -4.47
CA GLN A 468 4.73 -27.00 -5.93
C GLN A 468 5.94 -26.32 -6.58
N PHE A 469 6.26 -25.09 -6.15
CA PHE A 469 7.37 -24.32 -6.70
C PHE A 469 8.67 -24.45 -5.90
N GLN A 470 8.68 -25.23 -4.82
CA GLN A 470 9.83 -25.46 -3.93
C GLN A 470 10.42 -24.14 -3.42
N GLN A 471 9.56 -23.22 -2.99
CA GLN A 471 9.93 -21.90 -2.49
C GLN A 471 9.61 -21.76 -1.00
N PRO A 472 10.40 -20.99 -0.23
CA PRO A 472 10.21 -20.85 1.22
C PRO A 472 8.98 -20.02 1.59
N ASP A 473 8.57 -19.09 0.74
CA ASP A 473 7.46 -18.16 0.98
C ASP A 473 6.80 -17.71 -0.34
N MET A 474 5.70 -16.97 -0.22
CA MET A 474 4.93 -16.51 -1.37
C MET A 474 5.63 -15.39 -2.18
N ASP A 475 6.51 -14.60 -1.59
CA ASP A 475 7.34 -13.63 -2.32
C ASP A 475 8.28 -14.32 -3.31
N HIS A 476 8.90 -15.41 -2.90
CA HIS A 476 9.76 -16.22 -3.78
C HIS A 476 8.96 -16.92 -4.85
N VAL A 477 7.77 -17.48 -4.55
CA VAL A 477 6.86 -18.07 -5.54
C VAL A 477 6.49 -17.04 -6.61
N PHE A 478 6.07 -15.84 -6.17
CA PHE A 478 5.68 -14.78 -7.10
C PHE A 478 6.86 -14.32 -7.97
N THR A 479 8.02 -14.06 -7.34
CA THR A 479 9.24 -13.65 -8.06
C THR A 479 9.68 -14.69 -9.09
N TYR A 480 9.59 -15.96 -8.76
CA TYR A 480 9.88 -17.06 -9.68
C TYR A 480 8.95 -17.04 -10.90
N LEU A 481 7.64 -16.93 -10.70
CA LEU A 481 6.65 -16.88 -11.77
C LEU A 481 6.73 -15.60 -12.60
N ALA A 482 6.98 -14.45 -11.97
CA ALA A 482 7.12 -13.17 -12.66
C ALA A 482 8.35 -13.12 -13.59
N ARG A 483 9.47 -13.73 -13.18
CA ARG A 483 10.70 -13.81 -14.00
C ARG A 483 10.55 -14.71 -15.24
N GLN A 484 9.62 -15.67 -15.21
CA GLN A 484 9.33 -16.51 -16.38
C GLN A 484 8.39 -15.84 -17.39
N ALA A 485 7.84 -14.70 -17.04
CA ALA A 485 6.93 -13.98 -17.90
C ALA A 485 7.72 -13.20 -18.96
N THR A 486 7.48 -13.50 -20.21
CA THR A 486 8.05 -12.83 -21.38
C THR A 486 7.06 -11.82 -21.94
N ARG A 487 6.66 -10.82 -21.18
CA ARG A 487 6.04 -9.65 -21.81
C ARG A 487 7.16 -8.84 -22.47
N SER A 488 7.15 -8.84 -23.80
CA SER A 488 7.86 -7.81 -24.54
C SER A 488 7.34 -6.46 -24.05
N SER A 489 8.21 -5.70 -23.37
CA SER A 489 7.94 -4.32 -23.02
C SER A 489 7.87 -3.49 -24.29
N ASP A 490 6.66 -3.24 -24.82
CA ASP A 490 6.40 -2.18 -25.77
C ASP A 490 6.27 -0.82 -25.07
#